data_870518f05d2564a5bd2f127f0b87d9bd
#
_entry.id   870518f05d2564a5bd2f127f0b87d9bd
#
_cell.length_a   1.000
_cell.length_b   1.000
_cell.length_c   1.000
_cell.angle_alpha   90.00
_cell.angle_beta   90.00
_cell.angle_gamma   90.00
#
_symmetry.space_group_name_H-M   'P 1'
#
loop_
_entity.id
_entity.type
_entity.pdbx_description
1 polymer ?
#
loop_
_entity_poly.entity_id
_entity_poly.type
_entity_poly.pdbx_seq_one_letter_code
_entity_poly.pdbx_strand_id
1 'polypeptide(L)'
;MLTVVKKEPTPEEIKAWLSTVSGFIQGATKIDDRPTRLYDYQVEFNECRARFRAVLKSRQTGFSFAFAAEALAKAHLKPEHTAIFVSYNLEDAKEKIRYARMLYDTMPLAWQKKLVTDNKTELEFK
;
A
#
# COMPACT_ATOMS: atom_id res chain seq x y z
N MET A 1 4.87 23.21 -32.76
CA MET A 1 4.02 22.41 -31.89
C MET A 1 4.85 21.25 -31.35
N LEU A 2 5.12 21.22 -30.06
CA LEU A 2 5.85 20.12 -29.44
C LEU A 2 4.87 19.00 -29.13
N THR A 3 5.00 17.87 -29.83
CA THR A 3 4.24 16.67 -29.53
C THR A 3 5.05 15.85 -28.54
N VAL A 4 4.58 15.76 -27.29
CA VAL A 4 5.18 14.86 -26.30
C VAL A 4 4.66 13.46 -26.60
N VAL A 5 5.48 12.64 -27.24
CA VAL A 5 5.23 11.20 -27.39
C VAL A 5 5.58 10.56 -26.04
N LYS A 6 4.58 10.21 -25.24
CA LYS A 6 4.79 9.35 -24.07
C LYS A 6 5.14 7.95 -24.58
N LYS A 7 6.38 7.56 -24.41
CA LYS A 7 6.80 6.17 -24.64
C LYS A 7 6.04 5.25 -23.71
N GLU A 8 5.39 4.24 -24.25
CA GLU A 8 4.78 3.20 -23.39
C GLU A 8 5.88 2.47 -22.60
N PRO A 9 5.64 2.20 -21.30
CA PRO A 9 6.62 1.50 -20.48
C PRO A 9 6.82 0.07 -20.99
N THR A 10 8.06 -0.41 -20.93
CA THR A 10 8.38 -1.82 -21.25
C THR A 10 7.85 -2.77 -20.18
N PRO A 11 7.67 -4.06 -20.49
CA PRO A 11 7.29 -5.05 -19.47
C PRO A 11 8.23 -5.09 -18.26
N GLU A 12 9.53 -4.88 -18.48
CA GLU A 12 10.54 -4.83 -17.42
C GLU A 12 10.39 -3.59 -16.53
N GLU A 13 10.09 -2.44 -17.13
CA GLU A 13 9.80 -1.20 -16.39
C GLU A 13 8.54 -1.33 -15.55
N ILE A 14 7.48 -1.94 -16.10
CA ILE A 14 6.24 -2.23 -15.36
C ILE A 14 6.51 -3.17 -14.19
N LYS A 15 7.26 -4.23 -14.41
CA LYS A 15 7.62 -5.21 -13.37
C LYS A 15 8.44 -4.54 -12.26
N ALA A 16 9.42 -3.72 -12.61
CA ALA A 16 10.22 -2.97 -11.65
C ALA A 16 9.35 -2.02 -10.82
N TRP A 17 8.44 -1.30 -11.46
CA TRP A 17 7.51 -0.40 -10.77
C TRP A 17 6.57 -1.15 -9.81
N LEU A 18 5.99 -2.28 -10.23
CA LEU A 18 5.14 -3.12 -9.39
C LEU A 18 5.89 -3.77 -8.20
N SER A 19 7.21 -3.79 -8.23
CA SER A 19 8.04 -4.28 -7.13
C SER A 19 8.30 -3.22 -6.06
N THR A 20 7.95 -1.97 -6.32
CA THR A 20 7.98 -0.89 -5.32
C THR A 20 6.69 -0.87 -4.52
N VAL A 21 6.72 -0.31 -3.30
CA VAL A 21 5.53 -0.20 -2.45
C VAL A 21 4.45 0.62 -3.14
N SER A 22 4.76 1.83 -3.58
CA SER A 22 3.80 2.71 -4.24
C SER A 22 3.30 2.14 -5.56
N GLY A 23 4.16 1.54 -6.34
CA GLY A 23 3.80 0.90 -7.61
C GLY A 23 2.89 -0.31 -7.41
N PHE A 24 3.18 -1.14 -6.41
CA PHE A 24 2.31 -2.26 -6.06
C PHE A 24 0.91 -1.79 -5.67
N ILE A 25 0.80 -0.81 -4.79
CA ILE A 25 -0.50 -0.29 -4.35
C ILE A 25 -1.27 0.30 -5.52
N GLN A 26 -0.66 1.14 -6.34
CA GLN A 26 -1.32 1.78 -7.47
C GLN A 26 -1.66 0.82 -8.62
N GLY A 27 -0.87 -0.23 -8.79
CA GLY A 27 -1.07 -1.23 -9.84
C GLY A 27 -1.98 -2.39 -9.44
N ALA A 28 -2.01 -2.77 -8.17
CA ALA A 28 -2.72 -3.96 -7.70
C ALA A 28 -4.04 -3.67 -6.98
N THR A 29 -4.25 -2.46 -6.49
CA THR A 29 -5.43 -2.12 -5.68
C THR A 29 -6.32 -1.08 -6.36
N LYS A 30 -7.57 -0.98 -5.88
CA LYS A 30 -8.56 -0.03 -6.37
C LYS A 30 -9.26 0.68 -5.22
N ILE A 31 -9.73 1.88 -5.49
CA ILE A 31 -10.66 2.63 -4.66
C ILE A 31 -11.81 3.06 -5.56
N ASP A 32 -13.06 2.78 -5.16
CA ASP A 32 -14.26 3.07 -5.94
C ASP A 32 -14.16 2.57 -7.41
N ASP A 33 -13.73 1.32 -7.59
CA ASP A 33 -13.51 0.65 -8.88
C ASP A 33 -12.49 1.32 -9.81
N ARG A 34 -11.74 2.28 -9.30
CA ARG A 34 -10.65 2.94 -10.04
C ARG A 34 -9.30 2.54 -9.46
N PRO A 35 -8.24 2.46 -10.27
CA PRO A 35 -6.90 2.22 -9.74
C PRO A 35 -6.57 3.20 -8.62
N THR A 36 -6.03 2.69 -7.52
CA THR A 36 -5.60 3.51 -6.39
C THR A 36 -4.56 4.52 -6.85
N ARG A 37 -4.76 5.78 -6.52
CA ARG A 37 -3.83 6.86 -6.83
C ARG A 37 -3.33 7.50 -5.54
N LEU A 38 -2.03 7.41 -5.31
CA LEU A 38 -1.38 8.00 -4.16
C LEU A 38 -1.01 9.46 -4.45
N TYR A 39 -1.12 10.31 -3.43
CA TYR A 39 -0.54 11.65 -3.49
C TYR A 39 0.98 11.59 -3.48
N ASP A 40 1.65 12.60 -4.02
CA ASP A 40 3.10 12.62 -4.14
C ASP A 40 3.80 12.46 -2.78
N TYR A 41 3.30 13.08 -1.73
CA TYR A 41 3.84 12.92 -0.38
C TYR A 41 3.64 11.52 0.21
N GLN A 42 2.59 10.80 -0.18
CA GLN A 42 2.40 9.40 0.20
C GLN A 42 3.39 8.49 -0.52
N VAL A 43 3.63 8.74 -1.80
CA VAL A 43 4.65 8.03 -2.58
C VAL A 43 6.03 8.26 -1.98
N GLU A 44 6.39 9.50 -1.70
CA GLU A 44 7.67 9.87 -1.07
C GLU A 44 7.87 9.15 0.26
N PHE A 45 6.85 9.14 1.11
CA PHE A 45 6.90 8.41 2.37
C PHE A 45 7.07 6.89 2.17
N ASN A 46 6.30 6.29 1.29
CA ASN A 46 6.33 4.85 1.04
C ASN A 46 7.65 4.38 0.41
N GLU A 47 8.29 5.22 -0.38
CA GLU A 47 9.58 4.91 -1.02
C GLU A 47 10.80 5.27 -0.14
N CYS A 48 10.60 5.98 0.97
CA CYS A 48 11.67 6.32 1.89
C CYS A 48 12.24 5.06 2.55
N ARG A 49 13.53 4.85 2.42
CA ARG A 49 14.25 3.68 2.96
C ARG A 49 14.87 3.92 4.35
N ALA A 50 14.66 5.07 4.93
CA ALA A 50 15.15 5.37 6.27
C ALA A 50 14.56 4.39 7.28
N ARG A 51 15.40 3.91 8.20
CA ARG A 51 14.97 2.99 9.27
C ARG A 51 13.93 3.61 10.19
N PHE A 52 14.10 4.88 10.50
CA PHE A 52 13.17 5.66 11.31
C PHE A 52 12.63 6.82 10.48
N ARG A 53 11.33 6.97 10.50
CA ARG A 53 10.63 8.02 9.76
C ARG A 53 9.67 8.73 10.70
N ALA A 54 9.68 10.04 10.69
CA ALA A 54 8.74 10.87 11.43
C ALA A 54 7.94 11.72 10.45
N VAL A 55 6.63 11.80 10.65
CA VAL A 55 5.73 12.58 9.83
C VAL A 55 5.05 13.63 10.69
N LEU A 56 5.34 14.90 10.42
CA LEU A 56 4.60 16.02 10.99
C LEU A 56 3.47 16.40 10.03
N LYS A 57 2.24 16.23 10.47
CA LYS A 57 1.07 16.40 9.61
C LYS A 57 -0.11 17.01 10.34
N SER A 58 -1.03 17.62 9.59
CA SER A 58 -2.37 17.94 10.05
C SER A 58 -3.29 16.70 10.01
N ARG A 59 -4.52 16.84 10.49
CA ARG A 59 -5.51 15.77 10.40
C ARG A 59 -5.95 15.52 8.94
N GLN A 60 -6.44 14.30 8.68
CA GLN A 60 -7.08 13.91 7.41
C GLN A 60 -6.20 14.09 6.16
N THR A 61 -4.92 13.81 6.30
CA THR A 61 -3.96 13.88 5.18
C THR A 61 -3.73 12.54 4.47
N GLY A 62 -4.41 11.47 4.93
CA GLY A 62 -4.30 10.15 4.31
C GLY A 62 -3.07 9.35 4.73
N PHE A 63 -2.34 9.73 5.78
CA PHE A 63 -1.18 8.96 6.25
C PHE A 63 -1.55 7.64 6.92
N SER A 64 -2.67 7.55 7.62
CA SER A 64 -3.16 6.27 8.16
C SER A 64 -3.41 5.26 7.03
N PHE A 65 -3.98 5.73 5.93
CA PHE A 65 -4.13 4.94 4.71
C PHE A 65 -2.77 4.55 4.09
N ALA A 66 -1.84 5.50 4.01
CA ALA A 66 -0.49 5.24 3.48
C ALA A 66 0.27 4.19 4.31
N PHE A 67 0.15 4.22 5.63
CA PHE A 67 0.74 3.21 6.51
C PHE A 67 0.13 1.82 6.29
N ALA A 68 -1.19 1.74 6.18
CA ALA A 68 -1.88 0.48 5.90
C ALA A 68 -1.52 -0.07 4.52
N ALA A 69 -1.47 0.78 3.51
CA ALA A 69 -1.06 0.43 2.15
C ALA A 69 0.39 -0.08 2.11
N GLU A 70 1.32 0.59 2.81
CA GLU A 70 2.71 0.13 2.91
C GLU A 70 2.81 -1.24 3.56
N ALA A 71 2.09 -1.47 4.65
CA ALA A 71 2.08 -2.76 5.33
C ALA A 71 1.57 -3.88 4.43
N LEU A 72 0.46 -3.65 3.72
CA LEU A 72 -0.10 -4.61 2.76
C LEU A 72 0.88 -4.91 1.62
N ALA A 73 1.46 -3.88 1.01
CA ALA A 73 2.42 -4.04 -0.08
C ALA A 73 3.66 -4.83 0.38
N LYS A 74 4.23 -4.49 1.52
CA LYS A 74 5.40 -5.20 2.05
C LYS A 74 5.10 -6.65 2.42
N ALA A 75 3.90 -6.93 2.96
CA ALA A 75 3.47 -8.29 3.24
C ALA A 75 3.36 -9.16 1.98
N HIS A 76 3.06 -8.55 0.82
CA HIS A 76 2.99 -9.23 -0.47
C HIS A 76 4.34 -9.29 -1.20
N LEU A 77 5.15 -8.24 -1.10
CA LEU A 77 6.43 -8.13 -1.81
C LEU A 77 7.60 -8.82 -1.09
N LYS A 78 7.52 -8.96 0.22
CA LYS A 78 8.58 -9.53 1.04
C LYS A 78 8.10 -10.79 1.76
N PRO A 79 8.92 -11.86 1.83
CA PRO A 79 8.62 -13.00 2.68
C PRO A 79 8.74 -12.60 4.16
N GLU A 80 7.90 -13.23 5.00
CA GLU A 80 7.97 -13.11 6.47
C GLU A 80 7.98 -11.67 7.02
N HIS A 81 7.28 -10.75 6.31
CA HIS A 81 7.18 -9.37 6.77
C HIS A 81 6.05 -9.21 7.79
N THR A 82 6.36 -8.63 8.94
CA THR A 82 5.38 -8.29 9.96
C THR A 82 5.30 -6.77 10.13
N ALA A 83 4.10 -6.22 10.06
CA ALA A 83 3.82 -4.83 10.39
C ALA A 83 2.93 -4.76 11.64
N ILE A 84 3.28 -3.92 12.59
CA ILE A 84 2.53 -3.71 13.82
C ILE A 84 2.08 -2.26 13.89
N PHE A 85 0.77 -2.04 14.06
CA PHE A 85 0.20 -0.72 14.24
C PHE A 85 -0.03 -0.44 15.73
N VAL A 86 0.58 0.62 16.21
CA VAL A 86 0.37 1.15 17.56
C VAL A 86 -0.28 2.51 17.44
N SER A 87 -1.41 2.70 18.12
CA SER A 87 -2.17 3.94 18.10
C SER A 87 -2.57 4.32 19.52
N TYR A 88 -3.16 5.51 19.68
CA TYR A 88 -3.64 6.00 20.95
C TYR A 88 -4.62 5.03 21.63
N ASN A 89 -5.48 4.38 20.84
CA ASN A 89 -6.41 3.36 21.32
C ASN A 89 -6.51 2.21 20.30
N LEU A 90 -7.16 1.13 20.75
CA LEU A 90 -7.32 -0.08 19.92
C LEU A 90 -8.17 0.16 18.68
N GLU A 91 -9.19 1.01 18.76
CA GLU A 91 -10.07 1.29 17.62
C GLU A 91 -9.32 2.00 16.49
N ASP A 92 -8.44 2.95 16.81
CA ASP A 92 -7.59 3.61 15.83
C ASP A 92 -6.57 2.65 15.18
N ALA A 93 -6.08 1.68 15.94
CA ALA A 93 -5.21 0.63 15.41
C ALA A 93 -5.96 -0.31 14.46
N LYS A 94 -7.17 -0.72 14.83
CA LYS A 94 -8.05 -1.57 13.99
C LYS A 94 -8.41 -0.90 12.67
N GLU A 95 -8.51 0.43 12.62
CA GLU A 95 -8.80 1.15 11.40
C GLU A 95 -7.74 0.91 10.32
N LYS A 96 -6.46 0.83 10.69
CA LYS A 96 -5.39 0.51 9.73
C LYS A 96 -5.52 -0.90 9.15
N ILE A 97 -5.91 -1.86 9.99
CA ILE A 97 -6.22 -3.23 9.53
C ILE A 97 -7.42 -3.22 8.57
N ARG A 98 -8.43 -2.43 8.86
CA ARG A 98 -9.60 -2.27 7.98
C ARG A 98 -9.23 -1.68 6.61
N TYR A 99 -8.36 -0.67 6.57
CA TYR A 99 -7.86 -0.13 5.31
C TYR A 99 -7.05 -1.16 4.51
N ALA A 100 -6.19 -1.90 5.17
CA ALA A 100 -5.41 -2.95 4.51
C ALA A 100 -6.32 -4.03 3.91
N ARG A 101 -7.34 -4.47 4.64
CA ARG A 101 -8.34 -5.44 4.14
C ARG A 101 -9.12 -4.90 2.96
N MET A 102 -9.58 -3.66 3.04
CA MET A 102 -10.32 -3.01 1.95
C MET A 102 -9.48 -2.99 0.66
N LEU A 103 -8.22 -2.66 0.75
CA LEU A 103 -7.31 -2.70 -0.42
C LEU A 103 -7.05 -4.13 -0.89
N TYR A 104 -6.83 -5.06 0.02
CA TYR A 104 -6.62 -6.48 -0.31
C TYR A 104 -7.79 -7.05 -1.12
N ASP A 105 -9.02 -6.76 -0.73
CA ASP A 105 -10.24 -7.26 -1.38
C ASP A 105 -10.37 -6.77 -2.83
N THR A 106 -9.71 -5.66 -3.18
CA THR A 106 -9.73 -5.12 -4.56
C THR A 106 -8.62 -5.68 -5.45
N MET A 107 -7.67 -6.42 -4.89
CA MET A 107 -6.56 -6.98 -5.65
C MET A 107 -7.01 -8.10 -6.60
N PRO A 108 -6.37 -8.26 -7.78
CA PRO A 108 -6.59 -9.41 -8.62
C PRO A 108 -6.33 -10.72 -7.86
N LEU A 109 -7.19 -11.71 -8.03
CA LEU A 109 -7.07 -13.00 -7.33
C LEU A 109 -5.71 -13.67 -7.50
N ALA A 110 -5.12 -13.54 -8.68
CA ALA A 110 -3.79 -14.10 -8.96
C ALA A 110 -2.66 -13.48 -8.15
N TRP A 111 -2.87 -12.27 -7.62
CA TRP A 111 -1.86 -11.50 -6.86
C TRP A 111 -2.10 -11.54 -5.36
N GLN A 112 -3.29 -11.98 -4.94
CA GLN A 112 -3.61 -12.10 -3.54
C GLN A 112 -2.88 -13.28 -2.90
N LYS A 113 -2.10 -13.02 -1.86
CA LYS A 113 -1.66 -14.08 -0.97
C LYS A 113 -2.86 -14.62 -0.20
N LYS A 114 -2.86 -15.92 0.05
CA LYS A 114 -3.93 -16.56 0.80
C LYS A 114 -3.96 -16.03 2.24
N LEU A 115 -5.12 -15.57 2.68
CA LEU A 115 -5.37 -15.24 4.07
C LEU A 115 -5.41 -16.49 4.93
N VAL A 116 -4.63 -16.52 5.98
CA VAL A 116 -4.62 -17.55 7.02
C VAL A 116 -5.43 -17.07 8.21
N THR A 117 -5.18 -15.85 8.66
CA THR A 117 -5.94 -15.19 9.73
C THR A 117 -6.59 -13.94 9.18
N ASP A 118 -7.88 -13.78 9.40
CA ASP A 118 -8.68 -12.64 9.01
C ASP A 118 -9.62 -12.24 10.15
N ASN A 119 -9.21 -11.29 10.94
CA ASN A 119 -10.02 -10.73 12.00
C ASN A 119 -9.80 -9.21 12.13
N LYS A 120 -10.48 -8.57 13.07
CA LYS A 120 -10.44 -7.10 13.24
C LYS A 120 -9.09 -6.55 13.70
N THR A 121 -8.22 -7.42 14.22
CA THR A 121 -6.94 -7.02 14.79
C THR A 121 -5.74 -7.56 14.03
N GLU A 122 -5.96 -8.51 13.14
CA GLU A 122 -4.87 -9.22 12.47
C GLU A 122 -5.26 -9.67 11.06
N LEU A 123 -4.36 -9.50 10.13
CA LEU A 123 -4.37 -10.13 8.81
C LEU A 123 -3.06 -10.90 8.64
N GLU A 124 -3.14 -12.21 8.42
CA GLU A 124 -1.99 -13.06 8.18
C GLU A 124 -2.10 -13.68 6.79
N PHE A 125 -1.03 -13.58 6.02
CA PHE A 125 -0.93 -14.12 4.67
C PHE A 125 0.08 -15.26 4.62
N LYS A 126 -0.25 -16.24 3.82
CA LYS A 126 0.64 -17.39 3.56
C LYS A 126 1.40 -17.23 2.24
#